data_6db0d35611d0da763f30f1496da2f36d
#
_entry.id   6db0d35611d0da763f30f1496da2f36d
#
_cell.length_a   1.000
_cell.length_b   1.000
_cell.length_c   1.000
_cell.angle_alpha   90.00
_cell.angle_beta   90.00
_cell.angle_gamma   90.00
#
_symmetry.space_group_name_H-M   'P 1'
#
loop_
_entity.id
_entity.type
_entity.pdbx_description
1 polymer ?
#
loop_
_entity_poly.entity_id
_entity_poly.type
_entity_poly.pdbx_seq_one_letter_code
_entity_poly.pdbx_strand_id
1 'polypeptide(L)'
;MKLRSTPHARNWQDRLQLTELTSEIKSIRPDVLICVDHEGGRVQRFRTDGFTHLPPMRVLGEMWMNDGKRGLGAGALDATDAATATGHVLGAELRACGVDLSFTPVLDLDHGGSSVIGDRALHRDPRVVALLAKSLMHGLLLAGMHHCGKHFPGHGFVKADSHVDVPIDRRSLKAILADDAKPYEWLSTSLASVMPAHVIYPKVDAQPAGFSARWLKDILRQQLGFTGAIFSDDLSMAGARLIDVVEVSYADAATVALNAGCDMVLLCNQSIDGSTAVDALLDGLAAAQQQGRWQAQPDSEQRRLDLLPQSAPLPWDELMHQSAYQHALERLP
;
A
#
# COMPACT_ATOMS: atom_id res chain seq x y z
N MET A 1 -6.74 10.18 4.87
CA MET A 1 -6.59 9.89 6.33
C MET A 1 -6.27 8.41 6.50
N LYS A 2 -5.24 8.04 7.27
CA LYS A 2 -4.85 6.65 7.53
C LYS A 2 -5.38 6.20 8.89
N LEU A 3 -6.22 5.16 8.90
CA LEU A 3 -6.73 4.55 10.12
C LEU A 3 -5.74 3.51 10.66
N ARG A 4 -5.63 3.40 11.98
CA ARG A 4 -4.81 2.40 12.65
C ARG A 4 -5.61 1.57 13.63
N SER A 5 -5.33 0.28 13.65
CA SER A 5 -5.72 -0.62 14.71
C SER A 5 -4.48 -1.34 15.27
N THR A 6 -4.15 -1.09 16.51
CA THR A 6 -3.28 -1.92 17.35
C THR A 6 -4.05 -2.16 18.66
N PRO A 7 -3.63 -3.02 19.60
CA PRO A 7 -4.27 -3.16 20.92
C PRO A 7 -4.46 -1.84 21.67
N HIS A 8 -3.85 -0.75 21.17
CA HIS A 8 -4.00 0.63 21.62
C HIS A 8 -4.45 1.54 20.48
N ALA A 9 -5.19 0.99 19.49
CA ALA A 9 -5.60 1.74 18.30
C ALA A 9 -6.59 2.83 18.66
N ARG A 10 -6.21 4.07 18.40
CA ARG A 10 -6.96 5.28 18.76
C ARG A 10 -8.17 5.54 17.89
N ASN A 11 -8.25 4.87 16.73
CA ASN A 11 -9.30 5.02 15.73
C ASN A 11 -10.13 3.75 15.59
N TRP A 12 -9.98 2.76 16.48
CA TRP A 12 -10.66 1.49 16.41
C TRP A 12 -11.08 1.00 17.80
N GLN A 13 -12.36 0.81 18.00
CA GLN A 13 -12.97 0.12 19.14
C GLN A 13 -13.73 -1.10 18.63
N ASP A 14 -14.66 -0.87 17.72
CA ASP A 14 -15.51 -1.85 17.06
C ASP A 14 -15.96 -1.34 15.68
N ARG A 15 -16.70 -2.15 14.93
CA ARG A 15 -17.22 -1.79 13.60
C ARG A 15 -18.16 -0.60 13.62
N LEU A 16 -19.01 -0.50 14.65
CA LEU A 16 -19.96 0.60 14.77
C LEU A 16 -19.21 1.93 14.90
N GLN A 17 -18.27 1.99 15.84
CA GLN A 17 -17.43 3.19 16.03
C GLN A 17 -16.65 3.55 14.77
N LEU A 18 -16.09 2.56 14.05
CA LEU A 18 -15.36 2.81 12.78
C LEU A 18 -16.30 3.38 11.72
N THR A 19 -17.50 2.79 11.56
CA THR A 19 -18.47 3.23 10.57
C THR A 19 -18.98 4.65 10.88
N GLU A 20 -19.24 4.96 12.15
CA GLU A 20 -19.60 6.32 12.60
C GLU A 20 -18.48 7.32 12.29
N LEU A 21 -17.23 6.99 12.63
CA LEU A 21 -16.06 7.83 12.37
C LEU A 21 -15.87 8.12 10.86
N THR A 22 -15.94 7.10 10.03
CA THR A 22 -15.78 7.28 8.57
C THR A 22 -16.93 8.08 7.98
N SER A 23 -18.16 7.86 8.46
CA SER A 23 -19.34 8.63 8.07
C SER A 23 -19.22 10.11 8.47
N GLU A 24 -18.77 10.40 9.70
CA GLU A 24 -18.53 11.76 10.16
C GLU A 24 -17.48 12.47 9.31
N ILE A 25 -16.35 11.82 9.04
CA ILE A 25 -15.30 12.36 8.15
C ILE A 25 -15.88 12.68 6.76
N LYS A 26 -16.63 11.76 6.17
CA LYS A 26 -17.23 11.95 4.86
C LYS A 26 -18.32 13.01 4.85
N SER A 27 -19.03 13.23 5.96
CA SER A 27 -20.01 14.33 6.08
C SER A 27 -19.37 15.71 6.02
N ILE A 28 -18.14 15.84 6.55
CA ILE A 28 -17.38 17.09 6.53
C ILE A 28 -16.71 17.29 5.17
N ARG A 29 -16.11 16.23 4.63
CA ARG A 29 -15.37 16.25 3.36
C ARG A 29 -15.58 14.95 2.57
N PRO A 30 -16.58 14.91 1.67
CA PRO A 30 -16.97 13.68 0.96
C PRO A 30 -15.86 13.08 0.08
N ASP A 31 -14.98 13.93 -0.45
CA ASP A 31 -13.90 13.56 -1.35
C ASP A 31 -12.59 13.16 -0.64
N VAL A 32 -12.53 13.15 0.70
CA VAL A 32 -11.33 12.69 1.39
C VAL A 32 -11.18 11.16 1.23
N LEU A 33 -9.96 10.71 0.88
CA LEU A 33 -9.65 9.29 0.76
C LEU A 33 -9.29 8.71 2.14
N ILE A 34 -10.07 7.75 2.62
CA ILE A 34 -9.85 7.05 3.89
C ILE A 34 -9.08 5.75 3.62
N CYS A 35 -7.85 5.65 4.14
CA CYS A 35 -6.93 4.55 3.85
C CYS A 35 -6.53 3.81 5.13
N VAL A 36 -6.12 2.53 4.95
CA VAL A 36 -5.60 1.69 6.03
C VAL A 36 -4.49 0.76 5.53
N ASP A 37 -3.56 0.35 6.42
CA ASP A 37 -2.71 -0.82 6.19
C ASP A 37 -3.47 -2.07 6.65
N HIS A 38 -4.02 -2.82 5.72
CA HIS A 38 -4.75 -4.04 5.99
C HIS A 38 -4.42 -5.02 4.86
N GLU A 39 -3.40 -5.84 5.07
CA GLU A 39 -2.86 -6.77 4.07
C GLU A 39 -3.33 -8.20 4.32
N GLY A 40 -3.47 -8.56 5.59
CA GLY A 40 -3.59 -9.91 6.13
C GLY A 40 -2.40 -10.25 7.03
N GLY A 41 -2.40 -11.42 7.63
CA GLY A 41 -1.35 -11.87 8.54
C GLY A 41 -1.05 -10.85 9.65
N ARG A 42 0.22 -10.54 9.87
CA ARG A 42 0.65 -9.58 10.91
C ARG A 42 0.31 -8.13 10.59
N VAL A 43 0.05 -7.78 9.34
CA VAL A 43 -0.34 -6.44 8.91
C VAL A 43 -1.84 -6.42 8.58
N GLN A 44 -2.64 -6.79 9.54
CA GLN A 44 -4.09 -6.67 9.51
C GLN A 44 -4.54 -5.83 10.68
N ARG A 45 -5.19 -4.68 10.44
CA ARG A 45 -5.53 -3.73 11.51
C ARG A 45 -6.80 -4.09 12.25
N PHE A 46 -7.83 -4.49 11.55
CA PHE A 46 -9.11 -4.91 12.15
C PHE A 46 -9.14 -6.44 12.23
N ARG A 47 -9.28 -6.99 13.45
CA ARG A 47 -9.17 -8.44 13.71
C ARG A 47 -10.26 -9.00 14.59
N THR A 48 -11.15 -8.15 15.08
CA THR A 48 -12.23 -8.49 16.00
C THR A 48 -13.55 -8.01 15.43
N ASP A 49 -14.63 -8.27 16.14
CA ASP A 49 -15.96 -7.77 15.79
C ASP A 49 -16.42 -8.17 14.39
N GLY A 50 -16.18 -9.44 14.01
CA GLY A 50 -16.64 -10.03 12.75
C GLY A 50 -15.69 -9.89 11.56
N PHE A 51 -14.61 -9.09 11.66
CA PHE A 51 -13.60 -9.06 10.60
C PHE A 51 -12.91 -10.41 10.44
N THR A 52 -12.84 -10.89 9.21
CA THR A 52 -12.19 -12.16 8.86
C THR A 52 -10.68 -12.08 9.08
N HIS A 53 -10.12 -13.09 9.75
CA HIS A 53 -8.67 -13.24 9.85
C HIS A 53 -8.11 -13.73 8.51
N LEU A 54 -7.48 -12.82 7.78
CA LEU A 54 -6.84 -13.16 6.52
C LEU A 54 -5.43 -13.72 6.77
N PRO A 55 -5.01 -14.74 6.00
CA PRO A 55 -3.67 -15.31 6.12
C PRO A 55 -2.59 -14.31 5.69
N PRO A 56 -1.31 -14.53 6.08
CA PRO A 56 -0.20 -13.83 5.45
C PRO A 56 -0.12 -14.20 3.98
N MET A 57 0.26 -13.25 3.13
CA MET A 57 0.23 -13.41 1.66
C MET A 57 1.12 -14.55 1.16
N ARG A 58 2.15 -14.95 1.90
CA ARG A 58 2.99 -16.11 1.62
C ARG A 58 2.19 -17.40 1.44
N VAL A 59 1.10 -17.59 2.18
CA VAL A 59 0.25 -18.79 2.07
C VAL A 59 -0.26 -18.96 0.64
N LEU A 60 -0.58 -17.89 -0.06
CA LEU A 60 -0.99 -17.93 -1.48
C LEU A 60 0.15 -18.42 -2.40
N GLY A 61 1.39 -17.97 -2.12
CA GLY A 61 2.58 -18.46 -2.84
C GLY A 61 2.89 -19.93 -2.56
N GLU A 62 2.67 -20.39 -1.33
CA GLU A 62 2.80 -21.80 -0.95
C GLU A 62 1.73 -22.68 -1.64
N MET A 63 0.49 -22.17 -1.72
CA MET A 63 -0.58 -22.85 -2.50
C MET A 63 -0.22 -22.97 -3.97
N TRP A 64 0.36 -21.92 -4.56
CA TRP A 64 0.82 -21.94 -5.96
C TRP A 64 1.78 -23.08 -6.24
N MET A 65 2.65 -23.41 -5.30
CA MET A 65 3.66 -24.47 -5.41
C MET A 65 3.12 -25.88 -5.11
N ASN A 66 1.87 -26.01 -4.70
CA ASN A 66 1.30 -27.27 -4.23
C ASN A 66 0.21 -27.79 -5.19
N ASP A 67 0.60 -28.55 -6.18
CA ASP A 67 -0.33 -29.17 -7.14
C ASP A 67 -1.14 -30.34 -6.53
N GLY A 68 -0.73 -30.87 -5.40
CA GLY A 68 -1.40 -31.98 -4.73
C GLY A 68 -1.56 -33.21 -5.63
N LYS A 69 -2.73 -33.87 -5.53
CA LYS A 69 -3.07 -35.05 -6.34
C LYS A 69 -3.77 -34.71 -7.67
N ARG A 70 -4.14 -33.45 -7.89
CA ARG A 70 -4.90 -33.02 -9.08
C ARG A 70 -4.04 -32.83 -10.33
N GLY A 71 -2.72 -32.81 -10.17
CA GLY A 71 -1.78 -32.70 -11.27
C GLY A 71 -1.24 -31.28 -11.51
N LEU A 72 -0.32 -31.17 -12.45
CA LEU A 72 0.47 -29.97 -12.73
C LEU A 72 -0.43 -28.75 -13.03
N GLY A 73 -0.17 -27.66 -12.30
CA GLY A 73 -0.87 -26.39 -12.44
C GLY A 73 -2.12 -26.24 -11.55
N ALA A 74 -2.53 -27.28 -10.83
CA ALA A 74 -3.69 -27.20 -9.94
C ALA A 74 -3.47 -26.21 -8.79
N GLY A 75 -2.26 -26.19 -8.23
CA GLY A 75 -1.89 -25.22 -7.17
C GLY A 75 -1.97 -23.77 -7.63
N ALA A 76 -1.58 -23.49 -8.88
CA ALA A 76 -1.68 -22.15 -9.45
C ALA A 76 -3.14 -21.69 -9.61
N LEU A 77 -4.04 -22.57 -10.03
CA LEU A 77 -5.47 -22.26 -10.12
C LEU A 77 -6.06 -21.99 -8.74
N ASP A 78 -5.80 -22.86 -7.76
CA ASP A 78 -6.29 -22.67 -6.39
C ASP A 78 -5.76 -21.38 -5.76
N ALA A 79 -4.48 -21.09 -5.94
CA ALA A 79 -3.87 -19.89 -5.39
C ALA A 79 -4.44 -18.61 -6.01
N THR A 80 -4.74 -18.59 -7.31
CA THR A 80 -5.37 -17.43 -7.96
C THR A 80 -6.81 -17.23 -7.53
N ASP A 81 -7.57 -18.31 -7.36
CA ASP A 81 -8.94 -18.26 -6.83
C ASP A 81 -8.93 -17.77 -5.38
N ALA A 82 -8.04 -18.31 -4.53
CA ALA A 82 -7.88 -17.89 -3.14
C ALA A 82 -7.41 -16.43 -3.03
N ALA A 83 -6.51 -15.98 -3.90
CA ALA A 83 -6.07 -14.58 -3.94
C ALA A 83 -7.21 -13.63 -4.31
N THR A 84 -8.05 -14.00 -5.29
CA THR A 84 -9.25 -13.23 -5.65
C THR A 84 -10.23 -13.18 -4.48
N ALA A 85 -10.49 -14.32 -3.83
CA ALA A 85 -11.35 -14.40 -2.67
C ALA A 85 -10.83 -13.54 -1.50
N THR A 86 -9.52 -13.62 -1.21
CA THR A 86 -8.86 -12.81 -0.18
C THR A 86 -9.03 -11.32 -0.44
N GLY A 87 -8.79 -10.87 -1.68
CA GLY A 87 -8.99 -9.46 -2.07
C GLY A 87 -10.44 -9.02 -1.94
N HIS A 88 -11.40 -9.88 -2.33
CA HIS A 88 -12.83 -9.57 -2.23
C HIS A 88 -13.28 -9.45 -0.77
N VAL A 89 -12.95 -10.41 0.08
CA VAL A 89 -13.30 -10.36 1.51
C VAL A 89 -12.69 -9.14 2.18
N LEU A 90 -11.38 -8.90 1.97
CA LEU A 90 -10.67 -7.75 2.50
C LEU A 90 -11.35 -6.42 2.10
N GLY A 91 -11.59 -6.25 0.80
CA GLY A 91 -12.19 -5.03 0.28
C GLY A 91 -13.63 -4.83 0.74
N ALA A 92 -14.45 -5.89 0.71
CA ALA A 92 -15.86 -5.81 1.08
C ALA A 92 -16.07 -5.45 2.55
N GLU A 93 -15.33 -6.07 3.47
CA GLU A 93 -15.38 -5.77 4.90
C GLU A 93 -14.93 -4.34 5.22
N LEU A 94 -13.84 -3.89 4.63
CA LEU A 94 -13.34 -2.51 4.80
C LEU A 94 -14.32 -1.49 4.22
N ARG A 95 -14.86 -1.75 3.03
CA ARG A 95 -15.85 -0.90 2.38
C ARG A 95 -17.13 -0.79 3.21
N ALA A 96 -17.60 -1.88 3.80
CA ALA A 96 -18.78 -1.89 4.67
C ALA A 96 -18.63 -1.00 5.91
N CYS A 97 -17.39 -0.69 6.32
CA CYS A 97 -17.06 0.24 7.40
C CYS A 97 -16.61 1.63 6.89
N GLY A 98 -16.82 1.94 5.60
CA GLY A 98 -16.51 3.26 5.04
C GLY A 98 -15.03 3.55 4.74
N VAL A 99 -14.17 2.52 4.73
CA VAL A 99 -12.76 2.64 4.31
C VAL A 99 -12.69 2.55 2.79
N ASP A 100 -11.97 3.47 2.14
CA ASP A 100 -11.91 3.59 0.68
C ASP A 100 -10.79 2.78 0.04
N LEU A 101 -9.64 2.63 0.72
CA LEU A 101 -8.44 2.01 0.16
C LEU A 101 -7.65 1.25 1.24
N SER A 102 -7.15 0.06 0.90
CA SER A 102 -6.07 -0.58 1.64
C SER A 102 -4.76 -0.52 0.85
N PHE A 103 -3.64 -0.27 1.57
CA PHE A 103 -2.30 -0.31 0.98
C PHE A 103 -1.84 -1.76 0.77
N THR A 104 -2.41 -2.40 -0.25
CA THR A 104 -2.14 -3.78 -0.69
C THR A 104 -2.36 -3.87 -2.21
N PRO A 105 -1.69 -4.79 -2.95
CA PRO A 105 -0.81 -5.87 -2.51
C PRO A 105 0.64 -5.45 -2.24
N VAL A 106 1.34 -6.27 -1.45
CA VAL A 106 2.81 -6.23 -1.36
C VAL A 106 3.39 -6.93 -2.57
N LEU A 107 4.19 -6.22 -3.36
CA LEU A 107 4.85 -6.72 -4.58
C LEU A 107 6.33 -7.06 -4.36
N ASP A 108 6.83 -6.86 -3.15
CA ASP A 108 8.20 -7.19 -2.77
C ASP A 108 8.45 -8.68 -2.91
N LEU A 109 9.60 -9.05 -3.51
CA LEU A 109 9.99 -10.44 -3.66
C LEU A 109 10.55 -11.01 -2.36
N ASP A 110 10.26 -12.27 -2.07
CA ASP A 110 10.83 -12.97 -0.91
C ASP A 110 12.27 -13.42 -1.17
N HIS A 111 13.23 -12.60 -0.79
CA HIS A 111 14.65 -12.96 -0.83
C HIS A 111 15.11 -13.77 0.40
N GLY A 112 14.21 -14.09 1.34
CA GLY A 112 14.50 -14.89 2.53
C GLY A 112 15.24 -14.18 3.66
N GLY A 113 15.65 -12.91 3.46
CA GLY A 113 16.50 -12.19 4.42
C GLY A 113 15.83 -11.01 5.13
N SER A 114 14.71 -10.54 4.65
CA SER A 114 14.04 -9.36 5.19
C SER A 114 13.04 -9.73 6.29
N SER A 115 13.27 -9.25 7.52
CA SER A 115 12.29 -9.37 8.61
C SER A 115 11.10 -8.44 8.44
N VAL A 116 11.27 -7.36 7.68
CA VAL A 116 10.21 -6.35 7.41
C VAL A 116 9.18 -6.90 6.44
N ILE A 117 9.63 -7.51 5.35
CA ILE A 117 8.78 -8.10 4.33
C ILE A 117 8.35 -9.50 4.79
N GLY A 118 9.28 -10.42 4.95
CA GLY A 118 8.99 -11.74 5.51
C GLY A 118 7.80 -12.41 4.80
N ASP A 119 6.84 -12.86 5.60
CA ASP A 119 5.61 -13.53 5.17
C ASP A 119 4.56 -12.62 4.50
N ARG A 120 4.82 -11.32 4.40
CA ARG A 120 4.01 -10.38 3.61
C ARG A 120 4.24 -10.57 2.10
N ALA A 121 5.41 -11.06 1.69
CA ALA A 121 5.71 -11.36 0.30
C ALA A 121 4.88 -12.55 -0.19
N LEU A 122 4.31 -12.43 -1.38
CA LEU A 122 3.58 -13.50 -2.05
C LEU A 122 4.50 -14.67 -2.43
N HIS A 123 5.65 -14.39 -3.06
CA HIS A 123 6.58 -15.41 -3.55
C HIS A 123 7.96 -14.79 -3.87
N ARG A 124 8.95 -15.65 -4.17
CA ARG A 124 10.26 -15.21 -4.67
C ARG A 124 10.28 -14.91 -6.17
N ASP A 125 9.51 -15.66 -6.95
CA ASP A 125 9.45 -15.49 -8.40
C ASP A 125 8.55 -14.32 -8.77
N PRO A 126 9.05 -13.29 -9.49
CA PRO A 126 8.26 -12.11 -9.85
C PRO A 126 7.04 -12.42 -10.73
N ARG A 127 7.06 -13.53 -11.50
CA ARG A 127 5.91 -13.96 -12.31
C ARG A 127 4.76 -14.43 -11.44
N VAL A 128 5.06 -15.21 -10.41
CA VAL A 128 4.08 -15.67 -9.42
C VAL A 128 3.53 -14.49 -8.64
N VAL A 129 4.41 -13.57 -8.18
CA VAL A 129 3.99 -12.35 -7.50
C VAL A 129 3.02 -11.54 -8.37
N ALA A 130 3.34 -11.31 -9.64
CA ALA A 130 2.48 -10.53 -10.52
C ALA A 130 1.11 -11.18 -10.76
N LEU A 131 1.05 -12.50 -10.92
CA LEU A 131 -0.21 -13.23 -11.15
C LEU A 131 -1.09 -13.27 -9.90
N LEU A 132 -0.52 -13.57 -8.74
CA LEU A 132 -1.26 -13.58 -7.47
C LEU A 132 -1.70 -12.17 -7.05
N ALA A 133 -0.83 -11.17 -7.21
CA ALA A 133 -1.18 -9.77 -6.96
C ALA A 133 -2.31 -9.31 -7.88
N LYS A 134 -2.29 -9.67 -9.16
CA LYS A 134 -3.37 -9.34 -10.10
C LYS A 134 -4.71 -9.96 -9.69
N SER A 135 -4.68 -11.20 -9.20
CA SER A 135 -5.88 -11.88 -8.69
C SER A 135 -6.42 -11.21 -7.42
N LEU A 136 -5.54 -10.83 -6.48
CA LEU A 136 -5.92 -10.10 -5.27
C LEU A 136 -6.49 -8.72 -5.61
N MET A 137 -5.85 -7.98 -6.53
CA MET A 137 -6.34 -6.70 -7.03
C MET A 137 -7.73 -6.83 -7.68
N HIS A 138 -7.96 -7.89 -8.44
CA HIS A 138 -9.29 -8.18 -9.01
C HIS A 138 -10.33 -8.37 -7.90
N GLY A 139 -10.00 -9.12 -6.85
CA GLY A 139 -10.90 -9.28 -5.69
C GLY A 139 -11.25 -7.96 -5.01
N LEU A 140 -10.27 -7.06 -4.81
CA LEU A 140 -10.49 -5.72 -4.29
C LEU A 140 -11.44 -4.91 -5.18
N LEU A 141 -11.25 -4.96 -6.51
CA LEU A 141 -12.11 -4.26 -7.47
C LEU A 141 -13.54 -4.82 -7.46
N LEU A 142 -13.75 -6.12 -7.26
CA LEU A 142 -15.08 -6.72 -7.09
C LEU A 142 -15.81 -6.15 -5.87
N ALA A 143 -15.08 -5.74 -4.83
CA ALA A 143 -15.61 -5.06 -3.66
C ALA A 143 -15.74 -3.53 -3.84
N GLY A 144 -15.40 -2.99 -5.01
CA GLY A 144 -15.41 -1.55 -5.30
C GLY A 144 -14.26 -0.78 -4.62
N MET A 145 -13.15 -1.45 -4.32
CA MET A 145 -11.95 -0.86 -3.71
C MET A 145 -10.78 -0.90 -4.68
N HIS A 146 -10.10 0.23 -4.85
CA HIS A 146 -8.82 0.28 -5.54
C HIS A 146 -7.68 -0.27 -4.67
N HIS A 147 -6.48 -0.36 -5.22
CA HIS A 147 -5.33 -1.04 -4.64
C HIS A 147 -4.04 -0.22 -4.77
N CYS A 148 -3.02 -0.59 -3.97
CA CYS A 148 -1.73 0.08 -3.94
C CYS A 148 -0.59 -0.95 -3.90
N GLY A 149 0.17 -1.07 -4.98
CA GLY A 149 1.36 -1.91 -5.02
C GLY A 149 2.52 -1.31 -4.24
N LYS A 150 3.16 -2.10 -3.37
CA LYS A 150 4.25 -1.62 -2.51
C LYS A 150 5.31 -2.70 -2.26
N HIS A 151 6.55 -2.33 -1.99
CA HIS A 151 7.18 -1.01 -1.92
C HIS A 151 8.15 -0.81 -3.08
N PHE A 152 7.78 -0.01 -4.07
CA PHE A 152 8.56 0.19 -5.29
C PHE A 152 9.97 0.74 -5.01
N PRO A 153 11.03 0.28 -5.69
CA PRO A 153 11.09 -0.79 -6.70
C PRO A 153 11.20 -2.21 -6.12
N GLY A 154 11.29 -2.39 -4.80
CA GLY A 154 11.34 -3.66 -4.07
C GLY A 154 12.16 -3.57 -2.79
N HIS A 155 11.54 -3.82 -1.65
CA HIS A 155 12.15 -3.79 -0.31
C HIS A 155 12.67 -5.16 0.15
N GLY A 156 12.33 -6.25 -0.55
CA GLY A 156 12.56 -7.61 -0.07
C GLY A 156 14.02 -8.04 0.03
N PHE A 157 14.93 -7.39 -0.69
CA PHE A 157 16.36 -7.73 -0.72
C PHE A 157 17.13 -7.21 0.51
N VAL A 158 16.73 -6.08 1.08
CA VAL A 158 17.40 -5.44 2.20
C VAL A 158 16.95 -6.04 3.54
N LYS A 159 17.89 -6.20 4.46
CA LYS A 159 17.65 -6.76 5.82
C LYS A 159 17.25 -5.68 6.81
N ALA A 160 17.77 -4.46 6.65
CA ALA A 160 17.51 -3.35 7.55
C ALA A 160 16.04 -2.91 7.49
N ASP A 161 15.50 -2.58 8.65
CA ASP A 161 14.15 -2.06 8.81
C ASP A 161 14.17 -0.54 8.63
N SER A 162 13.49 -0.05 7.60
CA SER A 162 13.37 1.38 7.31
C SER A 162 12.64 2.20 8.39
N HIS A 163 12.01 1.54 9.36
CA HIS A 163 11.46 2.22 10.54
C HIS A 163 12.53 2.67 11.55
N VAL A 164 13.67 2.00 11.59
CA VAL A 164 14.73 2.22 12.58
C VAL A 164 16.08 2.57 11.96
N ASP A 165 16.28 2.32 10.66
CA ASP A 165 17.53 2.58 9.93
C ASP A 165 17.21 2.93 8.47
N VAL A 166 18.20 3.43 7.75
CA VAL A 166 18.09 3.71 6.30
C VAL A 166 18.64 2.50 5.53
N PRO A 167 17.75 1.63 5.00
CA PRO A 167 18.22 0.45 4.27
C PRO A 167 18.84 0.83 2.93
N ILE A 168 19.93 0.12 2.58
CA ILE A 168 20.70 0.37 1.36
C ILE A 168 20.77 -0.89 0.51
N ASP A 169 20.29 -0.81 -0.73
CA ASP A 169 20.43 -1.85 -1.75
C ASP A 169 21.50 -1.46 -2.77
N ARG A 170 22.63 -2.14 -2.77
CA ARG A 170 23.78 -1.85 -3.62
C ARG A 170 23.76 -2.54 -5.00
N ARG A 171 22.64 -3.20 -5.34
CA ARG A 171 22.49 -3.81 -6.67
C ARG A 171 22.45 -2.76 -7.77
N SER A 172 22.77 -3.16 -9.00
CA SER A 172 22.65 -2.26 -10.15
C SER A 172 21.20 -2.05 -10.57
N LEU A 173 20.91 -0.93 -11.25
CA LEU A 173 19.60 -0.68 -11.85
C LEU A 173 19.15 -1.86 -12.72
N LYS A 174 20.06 -2.40 -13.55
CA LYS A 174 19.78 -3.55 -14.41
C LYS A 174 19.33 -4.77 -13.62
N ALA A 175 19.94 -5.06 -12.46
CA ALA A 175 19.56 -6.19 -11.61
C ALA A 175 18.20 -5.97 -10.98
N ILE A 176 17.90 -4.76 -10.49
CA ILE A 176 16.60 -4.43 -9.88
C ILE A 176 15.48 -4.49 -10.91
N LEU A 177 15.69 -3.91 -12.10
CA LEU A 177 14.72 -3.95 -13.20
C LEU A 177 14.47 -5.36 -13.76
N ALA A 178 15.47 -6.24 -13.66
CA ALA A 178 15.35 -7.62 -14.13
C ALA A 178 14.62 -8.54 -13.14
N ASP A 179 14.43 -8.12 -11.88
CA ASP A 179 13.90 -8.95 -10.81
C ASP A 179 12.81 -8.19 -10.03
N ASP A 180 13.17 -7.41 -9.01
CA ASP A 180 12.23 -6.79 -8.05
C ASP A 180 11.23 -5.81 -8.69
N ALA A 181 11.63 -5.07 -9.72
CA ALA A 181 10.74 -4.14 -10.41
C ALA A 181 9.86 -4.79 -11.48
N LYS A 182 10.04 -6.08 -11.79
CA LYS A 182 9.24 -6.79 -12.81
C LYS A 182 7.75 -6.83 -12.52
N PRO A 183 7.28 -7.08 -11.29
CA PRO A 183 5.84 -6.99 -11.00
C PRO A 183 5.25 -5.62 -11.33
N TYR A 184 5.98 -4.54 -11.08
CA TYR A 184 5.53 -3.17 -11.43
C TYR A 184 5.48 -2.94 -12.93
N GLU A 185 6.46 -3.44 -13.70
CA GLU A 185 6.46 -3.36 -15.16
C GLU A 185 5.24 -4.09 -15.75
N TRP A 186 4.99 -5.33 -15.33
CA TRP A 186 3.88 -6.14 -15.86
C TRP A 186 2.51 -5.67 -15.40
N LEU A 187 2.42 -5.01 -14.25
CA LEU A 187 1.16 -4.51 -13.69
C LEU A 187 0.96 -3.00 -13.88
N SER A 188 1.88 -2.31 -14.58
CA SER A 188 1.88 -0.84 -14.70
C SER A 188 0.56 -0.23 -15.16
N THR A 189 -0.15 -0.91 -16.07
CA THR A 189 -1.46 -0.47 -16.59
C THR A 189 -2.65 -0.93 -15.74
N SER A 190 -2.42 -1.83 -14.78
CA SER A 190 -3.47 -2.39 -13.91
C SER A 190 -3.43 -1.79 -12.51
N LEU A 191 -2.26 -1.35 -12.03
CA LEU A 191 -2.09 -0.73 -10.72
C LEU A 191 -2.77 0.64 -10.65
N ALA A 192 -3.66 0.83 -9.66
CA ALA A 192 -4.31 2.11 -9.41
C ALA A 192 -3.38 3.08 -8.67
N SER A 193 -2.58 2.55 -7.73
CA SER A 193 -1.56 3.34 -7.05
C SER A 193 -0.33 2.52 -6.70
N VAL A 194 0.77 3.23 -6.41
CA VAL A 194 2.07 2.67 -6.00
C VAL A 194 2.60 3.44 -4.80
N MET A 195 3.25 2.72 -3.89
CA MET A 195 3.98 3.31 -2.76
C MET A 195 5.45 2.92 -2.90
N PRO A 196 6.38 3.88 -3.06
CA PRO A 196 7.82 3.62 -3.10
C PRO A 196 8.38 3.35 -1.70
N ALA A 197 9.47 2.60 -1.67
CA ALA A 197 10.21 2.27 -0.47
C ALA A 197 11.09 3.44 0.02
N HIS A 198 11.25 3.59 1.34
CA HIS A 198 12.33 4.40 1.94
C HIS A 198 13.65 3.62 1.98
N VAL A 199 14.11 3.18 0.79
CA VAL A 199 15.35 2.45 0.56
C VAL A 199 16.23 3.25 -0.39
N ILE A 200 17.53 3.36 -0.08
CA ILE A 200 18.52 3.99 -0.96
C ILE A 200 19.10 2.94 -1.89
N TYR A 201 19.15 3.25 -3.17
CA TYR A 201 19.77 2.45 -4.24
C TYR A 201 20.93 3.24 -4.86
N PRO A 202 22.11 3.26 -4.23
CA PRO A 202 23.17 4.24 -4.51
C PRO A 202 23.78 4.13 -5.92
N LYS A 203 23.53 3.04 -6.64
CA LYS A 203 23.89 2.91 -8.06
C LYS A 203 22.86 3.54 -9.02
N VAL A 204 21.76 4.08 -8.47
CA VAL A 204 20.70 4.74 -9.25
C VAL A 204 20.51 6.18 -8.79
N ASP A 205 20.35 6.38 -7.47
CA ASP A 205 20.21 7.67 -6.84
C ASP A 205 20.73 7.62 -5.39
N ALA A 206 21.25 8.73 -4.90
CA ALA A 206 21.68 8.89 -3.52
C ALA A 206 20.51 9.02 -2.53
N GLN A 207 19.32 9.41 -3.02
CA GLN A 207 18.11 9.56 -2.21
C GLN A 207 17.31 8.26 -2.14
N PRO A 208 16.52 8.03 -1.09
CA PRO A 208 15.53 6.95 -1.05
C PRO A 208 14.58 7.00 -2.24
N ALA A 209 14.08 5.84 -2.69
CA ALA A 209 13.23 5.78 -3.88
C ALA A 209 12.01 6.73 -3.81
N GLY A 210 11.38 6.90 -2.64
CA GLY A 210 10.27 7.83 -2.44
C GLY A 210 10.65 9.32 -2.55
N PHE A 211 11.94 9.66 -2.54
CA PHE A 211 12.46 11.03 -2.65
C PHE A 211 13.25 11.26 -3.93
N SER A 212 13.26 10.30 -4.83
CA SER A 212 14.03 10.29 -6.07
C SER A 212 13.17 10.55 -7.30
N ALA A 213 13.36 11.69 -7.95
CA ALA A 213 12.75 11.96 -9.26
C ALA A 213 13.20 10.93 -10.31
N ARG A 214 14.44 10.41 -10.19
CA ARG A 214 14.93 9.35 -11.05
C ARG A 214 14.10 8.09 -10.96
N TRP A 215 13.74 7.65 -9.72
CA TRP A 215 12.89 6.48 -9.51
C TRP A 215 11.44 6.73 -9.91
N LEU A 216 10.86 7.86 -9.51
CA LEU A 216 9.42 8.09 -9.68
C LEU A 216 9.04 8.63 -11.05
N LYS A 217 9.80 9.59 -11.59
CA LYS A 217 9.48 10.21 -12.89
C LYS A 217 10.09 9.44 -14.05
N ASP A 218 11.43 9.20 -14.03
CA ASP A 218 12.08 8.61 -15.19
C ASP A 218 11.82 7.10 -15.28
N ILE A 219 11.90 6.37 -14.16
CA ILE A 219 11.76 4.91 -14.18
C ILE A 219 10.30 4.52 -14.08
N LEU A 220 9.61 4.83 -12.97
CA LEU A 220 8.24 4.34 -12.74
C LEU A 220 7.26 4.90 -13.78
N ARG A 221 7.24 6.24 -13.98
CA ARG A 221 6.30 6.85 -14.91
C ARG A 221 6.70 6.68 -16.37
N GLN A 222 7.94 7.04 -16.74
CA GLN A 222 8.33 7.08 -18.16
C GLN A 222 8.75 5.70 -18.67
N GLN A 223 9.64 5.00 -17.98
CA GLN A 223 10.18 3.72 -18.47
C GLN A 223 9.20 2.56 -18.28
N LEU A 224 8.54 2.46 -17.11
CA LEU A 224 7.58 1.38 -16.83
C LEU A 224 6.15 1.75 -17.24
N GLY A 225 5.86 3.00 -17.60
CA GLY A 225 4.58 3.45 -18.14
C GLY A 225 3.46 3.56 -17.08
N PHE A 226 3.80 3.72 -15.80
CA PHE A 226 2.81 3.85 -14.74
C PHE A 226 2.13 5.22 -14.74
N THR A 227 0.79 5.25 -14.77
CA THR A 227 -0.01 6.48 -14.83
C THR A 227 -0.85 6.76 -13.59
N GLY A 228 -0.99 5.78 -12.68
CA GLY A 228 -1.79 5.90 -11.45
C GLY A 228 -1.18 6.82 -10.38
N ALA A 229 -1.78 6.84 -9.21
CA ALA A 229 -1.34 7.68 -8.10
C ALA A 229 -0.08 7.13 -7.41
N ILE A 230 0.80 8.01 -6.93
CA ILE A 230 1.97 7.65 -6.13
C ILE A 230 1.80 8.23 -4.72
N PHE A 231 1.75 7.35 -3.72
CA PHE A 231 1.86 7.74 -2.30
C PHE A 231 3.32 7.80 -1.88
N SER A 232 3.70 8.64 -0.92
CA SER A 232 4.93 8.35 -0.17
C SER A 232 4.68 7.18 0.78
N ASP A 233 5.73 6.50 1.24
CA ASP A 233 5.64 5.74 2.48
C ASP A 233 5.62 6.70 3.68
N ASP A 234 5.46 6.19 4.89
CA ASP A 234 5.30 6.99 6.11
C ASP A 234 6.52 7.90 6.37
N LEU A 235 6.29 9.21 6.32
CA LEU A 235 7.33 10.22 6.57
C LEU A 235 7.84 10.23 8.03
N SER A 236 7.18 9.52 8.97
CA SER A 236 7.68 9.37 10.33
C SER A 236 8.79 8.33 10.47
N MET A 237 9.03 7.51 9.43
CA MET A 237 10.07 6.50 9.42
C MET A 237 11.48 7.12 9.36
N ALA A 238 12.45 6.47 10.01
CA ALA A 238 13.84 6.95 10.02
C ALA A 238 14.40 7.15 8.60
N GLY A 239 14.07 6.24 7.68
CA GLY A 239 14.45 6.33 6.26
C GLY A 239 13.91 7.55 5.51
N ALA A 240 12.87 8.22 6.04
CA ALA A 240 12.30 9.44 5.49
C ALA A 240 12.81 10.72 6.17
N ARG A 241 13.51 10.59 7.30
CA ARG A 241 13.93 11.73 8.14
C ARG A 241 15.35 12.21 7.86
N LEU A 242 16.11 11.46 7.06
CA LEU A 242 17.49 11.78 6.70
C LEU A 242 17.59 12.06 5.21
N ILE A 243 17.81 13.33 4.85
CA ILE A 243 18.08 13.75 3.48
C ILE A 243 19.50 14.33 3.48
N ASP A 244 20.39 13.81 2.64
CA ASP A 244 21.80 14.18 2.58
C ASP A 244 22.48 14.16 3.98
N VAL A 245 22.17 13.12 4.79
CA VAL A 245 22.65 12.94 6.18
C VAL A 245 22.19 14.00 7.17
N VAL A 246 21.24 14.85 6.79
CA VAL A 246 20.65 15.88 7.64
C VAL A 246 19.22 15.47 8.03
N GLU A 247 18.92 15.55 9.32
CA GLU A 247 17.53 15.35 9.78
C GLU A 247 16.66 16.51 9.34
N VAL A 248 15.55 16.21 8.66
CA VAL A 248 14.63 17.21 8.11
C VAL A 248 13.28 17.21 8.84
N SER A 249 12.58 18.35 8.75
CA SER A 249 11.19 18.44 9.21
C SER A 249 10.25 17.57 8.38
N TYR A 250 9.06 17.23 8.91
CA TYR A 250 8.03 16.51 8.13
C TYR A 250 7.58 17.32 6.91
N ALA A 251 7.52 18.64 7.02
CA ALA A 251 7.16 19.52 5.91
C ALA A 251 8.22 19.54 4.80
N ASP A 252 9.51 19.51 5.15
CA ASP A 252 10.58 19.42 4.16
C ASP A 252 10.61 18.05 3.51
N ALA A 253 10.48 16.95 4.29
CA ALA A 253 10.37 15.60 3.75
C ALA A 253 9.17 15.48 2.79
N ALA A 254 8.00 16.03 3.16
CA ALA A 254 6.83 16.07 2.29
C ALA A 254 7.08 16.86 1.00
N THR A 255 7.73 18.05 1.13
CA THR A 255 8.09 18.87 -0.03
C THR A 255 9.01 18.12 -1.00
N VAL A 256 10.01 17.40 -0.48
CA VAL A 256 10.92 16.59 -1.30
C VAL A 256 10.19 15.44 -1.98
N ALA A 257 9.33 14.70 -1.25
CA ALA A 257 8.54 13.60 -1.81
C ALA A 257 7.62 14.06 -2.95
N LEU A 258 6.89 15.16 -2.74
CA LEU A 258 5.98 15.74 -3.74
C LEU A 258 6.76 16.25 -4.98
N ASN A 259 7.90 16.91 -4.79
CA ASN A 259 8.75 17.35 -5.89
C ASN A 259 9.40 16.17 -6.64
N ALA A 260 9.69 15.07 -5.95
CA ALA A 260 10.18 13.85 -6.57
C ALA A 260 9.14 13.16 -7.47
N GLY A 261 7.85 13.38 -7.22
CA GLY A 261 6.77 12.84 -8.05
C GLY A 261 5.69 12.08 -7.31
N CYS A 262 5.70 12.07 -5.97
CA CYS A 262 4.55 11.60 -5.19
C CYS A 262 3.35 12.53 -5.39
N ASP A 263 2.15 11.96 -5.48
CA ASP A 263 0.90 12.68 -5.54
C ASP A 263 0.34 12.97 -4.14
N MET A 264 0.63 12.08 -3.20
CA MET A 264 0.20 12.17 -1.81
C MET A 264 1.33 11.75 -0.86
N VAL A 265 1.32 12.31 0.35
CA VAL A 265 2.27 11.95 1.40
C VAL A 265 1.55 11.39 2.62
N LEU A 266 2.21 10.46 3.34
CA LEU A 266 1.70 9.86 4.55
C LEU A 266 2.53 10.32 5.75
N LEU A 267 1.85 10.81 6.79
CA LEU A 267 2.44 11.06 8.10
C LEU A 267 1.64 10.27 9.14
N CYS A 268 2.23 9.18 9.62
CA CYS A 268 1.56 8.27 10.54
C CYS A 268 1.99 8.51 11.99
N ASN A 269 1.08 8.17 12.94
CA ASN A 269 1.33 8.23 14.39
C ASN A 269 1.67 9.62 14.96
N GLN A 270 1.48 10.68 14.23
CA GLN A 270 1.85 12.03 14.65
C GLN A 270 0.66 12.91 15.07
N SER A 271 -0.57 12.37 15.05
CA SER A 271 -1.77 13.04 15.59
C SER A 271 -2.12 12.58 17.01
N ILE A 272 -1.10 12.31 17.83
CA ILE A 272 -1.24 11.64 19.11
C ILE A 272 -0.93 12.61 20.26
N ASP A 273 -1.67 12.46 21.39
CA ASP A 273 -1.36 13.13 22.68
C ASP A 273 -1.14 14.65 22.59
N GLY A 274 -1.98 15.33 21.79
CA GLY A 274 -1.86 16.78 21.59
C GLY A 274 -0.71 17.20 20.68
N SER A 275 -0.12 16.28 19.92
CA SER A 275 0.90 16.60 18.91
C SER A 275 0.36 17.53 17.84
N THR A 276 1.10 18.59 17.54
CA THR A 276 0.84 19.56 16.47
C THR A 276 1.58 19.21 15.16
N ALA A 277 2.17 18.02 15.06
CA ALA A 277 3.03 17.66 13.94
C ALA A 277 2.29 17.65 12.58
N VAL A 278 1.02 17.26 12.57
CA VAL A 278 0.19 17.30 11.34
C VAL A 278 -0.08 18.74 10.92
N ASP A 279 -0.45 19.59 11.88
CA ASP A 279 -0.68 21.03 11.61
C ASP A 279 0.61 21.71 11.14
N ALA A 280 1.73 21.43 11.80
CA ALA A 280 3.04 21.95 11.40
C ALA A 280 3.47 21.49 9.99
N LEU A 281 3.12 20.25 9.60
CA LEU A 281 3.34 19.77 8.23
C LEU A 281 2.49 20.57 7.24
N LEU A 282 1.21 20.77 7.52
CA LEU A 282 0.29 21.49 6.63
C LEU A 282 0.71 22.96 6.48
N ASP A 283 1.05 23.63 7.60
CA ASP A 283 1.56 25.01 7.59
C ASP A 283 2.88 25.13 6.82
N GLY A 284 3.78 24.16 7.01
CA GLY A 284 5.05 24.10 6.30
C GLY A 284 4.89 23.87 4.79
N LEU A 285 3.94 23.02 4.36
CA LEU A 285 3.61 22.86 2.94
C LEU A 285 2.98 24.12 2.34
N ALA A 286 2.08 24.78 3.08
CA ALA A 286 1.51 26.05 2.63
C ALA A 286 2.59 27.13 2.45
N ALA A 287 3.54 27.22 3.40
CA ALA A 287 4.70 28.11 3.31
C ALA A 287 5.61 27.73 2.12
N ALA A 288 5.86 26.43 1.89
CA ALA A 288 6.64 25.96 0.75
C ALA A 288 6.01 26.34 -0.59
N GLN A 289 4.67 26.26 -0.69
CA GLN A 289 3.93 26.69 -1.85
C GLN A 289 4.01 28.20 -2.08
N GLN A 290 3.82 29.02 -1.04
CA GLN A 290 3.94 30.47 -1.12
C GLN A 290 5.35 30.92 -1.53
N GLN A 291 6.38 30.20 -1.10
CA GLN A 291 7.78 30.44 -1.45
C GLN A 291 8.19 29.88 -2.82
N GLY A 292 7.30 29.22 -3.52
CA GLY A 292 7.59 28.58 -4.81
C GLY A 292 8.48 27.32 -4.72
N ARG A 293 8.69 26.76 -3.50
CA ARG A 293 9.48 25.54 -3.30
C ARG A 293 8.73 24.27 -3.72
N TRP A 294 7.43 24.33 -3.78
CA TRP A 294 6.52 23.29 -4.28
C TRP A 294 5.29 23.92 -4.91
N GLN A 295 4.73 23.23 -5.90
CA GLN A 295 3.49 23.64 -6.55
C GLN A 295 2.54 22.45 -6.68
N ALA A 296 1.26 22.66 -6.32
CA ALA A 296 0.23 21.65 -6.51
C ALA A 296 0.05 21.34 -8.01
N GLN A 297 -0.06 20.06 -8.33
CA GLN A 297 -0.23 19.59 -9.69
C GLN A 297 -1.69 19.14 -9.88
N PRO A 298 -2.43 19.69 -10.86
CA PRO A 298 -3.83 19.28 -11.14
C PRO A 298 -3.96 17.77 -11.39
N ASP A 299 -3.02 17.19 -12.11
CA ASP A 299 -3.02 15.75 -12.39
C ASP A 299 -2.87 14.88 -11.12
N SER A 300 -2.16 15.37 -10.09
CA SER A 300 -2.05 14.66 -8.81
C SER A 300 -3.39 14.60 -8.09
N GLU A 301 -4.15 15.69 -8.10
CA GLU A 301 -5.47 15.73 -7.52
C GLU A 301 -6.45 14.81 -8.28
N GLN A 302 -6.39 14.81 -9.61
CA GLN A 302 -7.21 13.90 -10.41
C GLN A 302 -6.89 12.43 -10.08
N ARG A 303 -5.60 12.06 -10.02
CA ARG A 303 -5.20 10.70 -9.63
C ARG A 303 -5.67 10.31 -8.23
N ARG A 304 -5.71 11.25 -7.29
CA ARG A 304 -6.28 11.03 -5.95
C ARG A 304 -7.79 10.77 -6.02
N LEU A 305 -8.52 11.58 -6.79
CA LEU A 305 -9.97 11.43 -6.96
C LEU A 305 -10.32 10.10 -7.64
N ASP A 306 -9.52 9.66 -8.60
CA ASP A 306 -9.70 8.39 -9.31
C ASP A 306 -9.57 7.15 -8.39
N LEU A 307 -8.97 7.30 -7.20
CA LEU A 307 -8.90 6.24 -6.20
C LEU A 307 -10.17 6.12 -5.34
N LEU A 308 -11.05 7.12 -5.39
CA LEU A 308 -12.30 7.08 -4.62
C LEU A 308 -13.22 5.99 -5.18
N PRO A 309 -13.90 5.25 -4.30
CA PRO A 309 -14.89 4.27 -4.71
C PRO A 309 -16.00 4.89 -5.55
N GLN A 310 -16.41 4.22 -6.62
CA GLN A 310 -17.44 4.68 -7.56
C GLN A 310 -18.85 4.21 -7.16
N SER A 311 -18.99 3.35 -6.16
CA SER A 311 -20.27 2.83 -5.67
C SER A 311 -20.38 2.96 -4.17
N ALA A 312 -21.60 3.03 -3.66
CA ALA A 312 -21.86 2.92 -2.23
C ALA A 312 -21.46 1.51 -1.73
N PRO A 313 -20.90 1.39 -0.51
CA PRO A 313 -20.65 0.10 0.08
C PRO A 313 -21.97 -0.58 0.48
N LEU A 314 -21.97 -1.91 0.50
CA LEU A 314 -23.03 -2.65 1.18
C LEU A 314 -22.89 -2.42 2.69
N PRO A 315 -24.01 -2.20 3.42
CA PRO A 315 -23.99 -2.27 4.86
C PRO A 315 -23.52 -3.66 5.35
N TRP A 316 -22.87 -3.70 6.50
CA TRP A 316 -22.28 -4.94 7.03
C TRP A 316 -23.26 -6.11 7.08
N ASP A 317 -24.47 -5.87 7.59
CA ASP A 317 -25.49 -6.92 7.71
C ASP A 317 -25.96 -7.47 6.35
N GLU A 318 -26.05 -6.61 5.35
CA GLU A 318 -26.34 -7.02 3.96
C GLU A 318 -25.17 -7.79 3.34
N LEU A 319 -23.92 -7.36 3.60
CA LEU A 319 -22.72 -8.04 3.15
C LEU A 319 -22.66 -9.48 3.66
N MET A 320 -23.02 -9.71 4.93
CA MET A 320 -23.01 -11.05 5.52
C MET A 320 -23.97 -12.03 4.81
N HIS A 321 -24.97 -11.54 4.10
CA HIS A 321 -25.93 -12.34 3.33
C HIS A 321 -25.66 -12.35 1.82
N GLN A 322 -24.65 -11.63 1.35
CA GLN A 322 -24.34 -11.59 -0.07
C GLN A 322 -23.67 -12.90 -0.52
N SER A 323 -24.24 -13.55 -1.54
CA SER A 323 -23.72 -14.85 -2.03
C SER A 323 -22.28 -14.80 -2.52
N ALA A 324 -21.88 -13.72 -3.21
CA ALA A 324 -20.51 -13.55 -3.69
C ALA A 324 -19.49 -13.47 -2.55
N TYR A 325 -19.83 -12.76 -1.46
CA TYR A 325 -19.01 -12.67 -0.26
C TYR A 325 -18.92 -14.04 0.44
N GLN A 326 -20.05 -14.74 0.59
CA GLN A 326 -20.07 -16.08 1.20
C GLN A 326 -19.21 -17.08 0.40
N HIS A 327 -19.32 -17.08 -0.92
CA HIS A 327 -18.45 -17.90 -1.77
C HIS A 327 -16.97 -17.52 -1.66
N ALA A 328 -16.66 -16.25 -1.45
CA ALA A 328 -15.28 -15.83 -1.24
C ALA A 328 -14.73 -16.34 0.10
N LEU A 329 -15.54 -16.30 1.18
CA LEU A 329 -15.16 -16.87 2.48
C LEU A 329 -14.81 -18.37 2.39
N GLU A 330 -15.59 -19.15 1.62
CA GLU A 330 -15.35 -20.60 1.42
C GLU A 330 -14.06 -20.90 0.65
N ARG A 331 -13.47 -19.92 -0.04
CA ARG A 331 -12.27 -20.07 -0.87
C ARG A 331 -11.02 -19.47 -0.24
N LEU A 332 -11.12 -18.94 0.95
CA LEU A 332 -9.94 -18.49 1.70
C LEU A 332 -9.02 -19.67 2.01
N PRO A 333 -7.68 -19.45 2.06
CA PRO A 333 -6.72 -20.49 2.39
C PRO A 333 -6.92 -21.09 3.78
#